data_2afcb3c4cfd878053b04abdca9793804
#
_entry.id   2afcb3c4cfd878053b04abdca9793804
#
_cell.length_a   1.000
_cell.length_b   1.000
_cell.length_c   1.000
_cell.angle_alpha   90.00
_cell.angle_beta   90.00
_cell.angle_gamma   90.00
#
_symmetry.space_group_name_H-M   'P 1'
#
loop_
_entity.id
_entity.type
_entity.pdbx_description
1 polymer ?
#
loop_
_entity_poly.entity_id
_entity_poly.type
_entity_poly.pdbx_seq_one_letter_code
_entity_poly.pdbx_strand_id
1 'polypeptide(L)'
;MKAYMGLTCKPGSYNEVLKKLLLGFHLDQQNVHLLFGPVDILIQFPDLKDFQEFTERYFDPIRMIGADEDMLSKTMSLVVVSEGPKLAEKPFAFIFLGVKPKSLETVRKKLLTIPEVLSADSVLGPFDVICSVKAADPEELETLVSVIQQIQGIESSFTSIVSPIRVLPDW
;
A
#
# COMPACT_ATOMS: atom_id res chain seq x y z
N MET A 1 11.53 -9.99 -5.82
CA MET A 1 11.10 -9.53 -4.49
C MET A 1 10.04 -8.45 -4.68
N LYS A 2 9.05 -8.36 -3.82
CA LYS A 2 8.02 -7.33 -3.83
C LYS A 2 8.10 -6.47 -2.58
N ALA A 3 7.83 -5.18 -2.70
CA ALA A 3 7.78 -4.26 -1.57
C ALA A 3 6.72 -3.18 -1.82
N TYR A 4 6.36 -2.48 -0.75
CA TYR A 4 5.51 -1.29 -0.79
C TYR A 4 6.19 -0.14 -0.05
N MET A 5 5.87 1.08 -0.48
CA MET A 5 6.27 2.28 0.22
C MET A 5 5.09 3.26 0.29
N GLY A 6 4.70 3.62 1.50
CA GLY A 6 3.66 4.60 1.76
C GLY A 6 4.28 5.96 2.07
N LEU A 7 3.76 7.01 1.47
CA LEU A 7 4.23 8.38 1.63
C LEU A 7 3.10 9.26 2.16
N THR A 8 3.40 10.06 3.16
CA THR A 8 2.55 11.16 3.61
C THR A 8 3.21 12.47 3.24
N CYS A 9 2.57 13.25 2.39
CA CYS A 9 3.10 14.51 1.89
C CYS A 9 2.84 15.66 2.86
N LYS A 10 3.75 16.62 2.91
CA LYS A 10 3.45 17.89 3.57
C LYS A 10 2.39 18.67 2.79
N PRO A 11 1.56 19.48 3.45
CA PRO A 11 0.57 20.30 2.77
C PRO A 11 1.19 21.12 1.64
N GLY A 12 0.61 21.04 0.45
CA GLY A 12 1.07 21.75 -0.75
C GLY A 12 2.15 21.05 -1.57
N SER A 13 2.82 20.01 -1.07
CA SER A 13 3.91 19.33 -1.80
C SER A 13 3.48 18.12 -2.64
N TYR A 14 2.23 17.70 -2.56
CA TYR A 14 1.70 16.48 -3.18
C TYR A 14 2.01 16.34 -4.68
N ASN A 15 1.71 17.38 -5.47
CA ASN A 15 1.93 17.36 -6.92
C ASN A 15 3.41 17.28 -7.29
N GLU A 16 4.26 17.96 -6.56
CA GLU A 16 5.71 17.94 -6.79
C GLU A 16 6.30 16.58 -6.42
N VAL A 17 5.84 15.97 -5.34
CA VAL A 17 6.21 14.59 -4.97
C VAL A 17 5.81 13.63 -6.08
N LEU A 18 4.56 13.67 -6.57
CA LEU A 18 4.12 12.83 -7.69
C LEU A 18 4.98 13.01 -8.92
N LYS A 19 5.31 14.24 -9.30
CA LYS A 19 6.16 14.54 -10.45
C LYS A 19 7.53 13.88 -10.30
N LYS A 20 8.15 13.99 -9.12
CA LYS A 20 9.43 13.33 -8.83
C LYS A 20 9.32 11.80 -8.93
N LEU A 21 8.26 11.21 -8.39
CA LEU A 21 8.05 9.76 -8.44
C LEU A 21 7.90 9.24 -9.88
N LEU A 22 7.07 9.89 -10.68
CA LEU A 22 6.76 9.42 -12.03
C LEU A 22 7.87 9.75 -13.05
N LEU A 23 8.40 10.97 -13.01
CA LEU A 23 9.42 11.42 -13.97
C LEU A 23 10.85 11.15 -13.48
N GLY A 24 11.13 11.38 -12.20
CA GLY A 24 12.48 11.22 -11.64
C GLY A 24 12.86 9.76 -11.40
N PHE A 25 11.95 8.97 -10.83
CA PHE A 25 12.18 7.55 -10.56
C PHE A 25 11.65 6.63 -11.65
N HIS A 26 10.98 7.15 -12.68
CA HIS A 26 10.39 6.39 -13.77
C HIS A 26 9.48 5.24 -13.30
N LEU A 27 8.70 5.51 -12.26
CA LEU A 27 7.76 4.53 -11.72
C LEU A 27 6.59 4.32 -12.68
N ASP A 28 6.18 3.06 -12.83
CA ASP A 28 4.97 2.72 -13.59
C ASP A 28 3.75 3.27 -12.84
N GLN A 29 2.93 4.03 -13.56
CA GLN A 29 1.70 4.63 -13.03
C GLN A 29 0.75 3.59 -12.44
N GLN A 30 0.74 2.36 -12.95
CA GLN A 30 -0.09 1.27 -12.45
C GLN A 30 0.28 0.86 -11.02
N ASN A 31 1.52 1.12 -10.62
CA ASN A 31 2.06 0.79 -9.31
C ASN A 31 2.02 1.96 -8.31
N VAL A 32 1.49 3.11 -8.72
CA VAL A 32 1.35 4.30 -7.87
C VAL A 32 -0.11 4.53 -7.55
N HIS A 33 -0.49 4.32 -6.30
CA HIS A 33 -1.87 4.46 -5.84
C HIS A 33 -2.03 5.71 -5.00
N LEU A 34 -2.96 6.57 -5.40
CA LEU A 34 -3.32 7.79 -4.68
C LEU A 34 -4.41 7.47 -3.68
N LEU A 35 -4.19 7.79 -2.41
CA LEU A 35 -5.04 7.34 -1.31
C LEU A 35 -5.70 8.51 -0.58
N PHE A 36 -6.86 8.24 0.00
CA PHE A 36 -7.45 9.00 1.09
C PHE A 36 -7.12 8.35 2.42
N GLY A 37 -6.61 9.12 3.34
CA GLY A 37 -6.25 8.69 4.68
C GLY A 37 -4.93 9.29 5.12
N PRO A 38 -4.30 8.74 6.17
CA PRO A 38 -3.02 9.23 6.67
C PRO A 38 -1.82 8.88 5.77
N VAL A 39 -2.01 8.08 4.75
CA VAL A 39 -1.05 7.84 3.67
C VAL A 39 -1.63 8.45 2.39
N ASP A 40 -0.89 9.34 1.74
CA ASP A 40 -1.33 9.99 0.50
C ASP A 40 -1.04 9.17 -0.75
N ILE A 41 0.11 8.51 -0.77
CA ILE A 41 0.61 7.76 -1.92
C ILE A 41 1.12 6.40 -1.44
N LEU A 42 0.65 5.32 -2.08
CA LEU A 42 1.20 3.98 -1.90
C LEU A 42 1.85 3.55 -3.20
N ILE A 43 3.13 3.24 -3.14
CA ILE A 43 3.91 2.73 -4.25
C ILE A 43 4.08 1.23 -4.07
N GLN A 44 3.80 0.46 -5.12
CA GLN A 44 4.07 -0.96 -5.19
C GLN A 44 5.28 -1.21 -6.08
N PHE A 45 6.22 -2.00 -5.60
CA PHE A 45 7.38 -2.47 -6.34
C PHE A 45 7.25 -3.98 -6.54
N PRO A 46 6.65 -4.44 -7.67
CA PRO A 46 6.30 -5.86 -7.83
C PRO A 46 7.50 -6.75 -8.17
N ASP A 47 8.48 -6.22 -8.89
CA ASP A 47 9.53 -7.01 -9.56
C ASP A 47 10.94 -6.51 -9.21
N LEU A 48 11.25 -6.36 -7.93
CA LEU A 48 12.58 -6.04 -7.45
C LEU A 48 13.48 -7.28 -7.52
N LYS A 49 14.72 -7.10 -7.93
CA LYS A 49 15.74 -8.16 -7.93
C LYS A 49 16.00 -8.66 -6.50
N ASP A 50 16.30 -7.73 -5.60
CA ASP A 50 16.67 -8.01 -4.22
C ASP A 50 16.41 -6.78 -3.32
N PHE A 51 16.75 -6.93 -2.04
CA PHE A 51 16.60 -5.87 -1.06
C PHE A 51 17.57 -4.71 -1.30
N GLN A 52 18.74 -4.98 -1.86
CA GLN A 52 19.72 -3.95 -2.17
C GLN A 52 19.20 -3.01 -3.27
N GLU A 53 18.61 -3.55 -4.34
CA GLU A 53 17.98 -2.72 -5.39
C GLU A 53 16.86 -1.86 -4.78
N PHE A 54 16.02 -2.42 -3.92
CA PHE A 54 14.97 -1.65 -3.25
C PHE A 54 15.55 -0.48 -2.47
N THR A 55 16.58 -0.74 -1.66
CA THR A 55 17.19 0.26 -0.79
C THR A 55 17.88 1.37 -1.57
N GLU A 56 18.79 1.01 -2.47
CA GLU A 56 19.67 1.96 -3.17
C GLU A 56 18.93 2.76 -4.25
N ARG A 57 18.00 2.12 -4.96
CA ARG A 57 17.32 2.74 -6.10
C ARG A 57 16.04 3.50 -5.70
N TYR A 58 15.34 3.05 -4.67
CA TYR A 58 14.03 3.60 -4.33
C TYR A 58 13.93 4.09 -2.88
N PHE A 59 14.19 3.26 -1.90
CA PHE A 59 13.95 3.56 -0.50
C PHE A 59 14.72 4.79 -0.01
N ASP A 60 16.05 4.78 -0.12
CA ASP A 60 16.88 5.90 0.33
C ASP A 60 16.65 7.16 -0.52
N PRO A 61 16.66 7.11 -1.87
CA PRO A 61 16.42 8.30 -2.67
C PRO A 61 15.03 8.93 -2.47
N ILE A 62 13.97 8.14 -2.30
CA ILE A 62 12.62 8.67 -2.04
C ILE A 62 12.56 9.32 -0.65
N ARG A 63 13.19 8.73 0.36
CA ARG A 63 13.28 9.34 1.70
C ARG A 63 14.03 10.67 1.70
N MET A 64 15.01 10.82 0.83
CA MET A 64 15.77 12.09 0.67
C MET A 64 14.88 13.25 0.20
N ILE A 65 13.79 12.99 -0.53
CA ILE A 65 12.78 14.00 -0.84
C ILE A 65 12.22 14.63 0.44
N GLY A 66 12.01 13.83 1.48
CA GLY A 66 11.57 14.31 2.79
C GLY A 66 12.67 15.03 3.57
N ALA A 67 13.89 14.52 3.52
CA ALA A 67 15.01 15.06 4.29
C ALA A 67 15.59 16.34 3.69
N ASP A 68 15.81 16.37 2.38
CA ASP A 68 16.49 17.48 1.71
C ASP A 68 15.54 18.58 1.23
N GLU A 69 14.34 18.18 0.75
CA GLU A 69 13.38 19.07 0.11
C GLU A 69 12.17 19.40 1.00
N ASP A 70 12.09 18.78 2.17
CA ASP A 70 11.03 18.99 3.17
C ASP A 70 9.60 18.78 2.63
N MET A 71 9.43 17.83 1.71
CA MET A 71 8.15 17.56 1.04
C MET A 71 7.34 16.41 1.65
N LEU A 72 7.99 15.54 2.43
CA LEU A 72 7.37 14.39 3.08
C LEU A 72 7.36 14.56 4.59
N SER A 73 6.23 14.28 5.21
CA SER A 73 6.10 14.25 6.66
C SER A 73 6.36 12.87 7.24
N LYS A 74 6.07 11.81 6.47
CA LYS A 74 6.25 10.41 6.90
C LYS A 74 6.47 9.49 5.71
N THR A 75 7.29 8.47 5.92
CA THR A 75 7.45 7.33 5.02
C THR A 75 7.20 6.03 5.75
N MET A 76 6.61 5.07 5.08
CA MET A 76 6.35 3.71 5.58
C MET A 76 6.85 2.71 4.54
N SER A 77 7.56 1.68 4.95
CA SER A 77 8.01 0.62 4.05
C SER A 77 7.56 -0.74 4.53
N LEU A 78 7.13 -1.55 3.58
CA LEU A 78 6.65 -2.91 3.79
C LEU A 78 7.35 -3.84 2.81
N VAL A 79 8.12 -4.79 3.30
CA VAL A 79 8.78 -5.81 2.48
C VAL A 79 7.95 -7.08 2.48
N VAL A 80 7.56 -7.55 1.31
CA VAL A 80 6.71 -8.73 1.17
C VAL A 80 7.50 -10.00 1.44
N VAL A 81 7.00 -10.82 2.34
CA VAL A 81 7.58 -12.12 2.72
C VAL A 81 6.83 -13.27 2.05
N SER A 82 5.51 -13.10 1.90
CA SER A 82 4.66 -14.09 1.24
C SER A 82 3.65 -13.35 0.37
N GLU A 83 3.74 -13.57 -0.93
CA GLU A 83 2.91 -12.88 -1.92
C GLU A 83 1.53 -13.53 -2.05
N GLY A 84 0.50 -12.69 -2.13
CA GLY A 84 -0.83 -13.06 -2.59
C GLY A 84 -0.93 -13.05 -4.12
N PRO A 85 -2.14 -13.24 -4.67
CA PRO A 85 -2.39 -13.09 -6.10
C PRO A 85 -1.95 -11.72 -6.63
N LYS A 86 -1.47 -11.68 -7.88
CA LYS A 86 -1.21 -10.41 -8.57
C LYS A 86 -2.52 -9.65 -8.79
N LEU A 87 -2.48 -8.32 -8.61
CA LEU A 87 -3.63 -7.48 -8.88
C LEU A 87 -3.99 -7.52 -10.38
N ALA A 88 -5.21 -7.95 -10.68
CA ALA A 88 -5.75 -7.95 -12.04
C ALA A 88 -6.51 -6.65 -12.37
N GLU A 89 -6.87 -5.89 -11.34
CA GLU A 89 -7.62 -4.63 -11.45
C GLU A 89 -7.18 -3.65 -10.37
N LYS A 90 -7.52 -2.37 -10.56
CA LYS A 90 -7.25 -1.33 -9.57
C LYS A 90 -8.11 -1.57 -8.33
N PRO A 91 -7.53 -1.67 -7.12
CA PRO A 91 -8.30 -1.87 -5.91
C PRO A 91 -9.11 -0.63 -5.54
N PHE A 92 -10.22 -0.83 -4.84
CA PHE A 92 -11.02 0.24 -4.24
C PHE A 92 -10.35 0.78 -2.97
N ALA A 93 -9.73 -0.12 -2.20
CA ALA A 93 -9.04 0.23 -0.95
C ALA A 93 -7.89 -0.74 -0.67
N PHE A 94 -6.98 -0.28 0.18
CA PHE A 94 -5.98 -1.09 0.86
C PHE A 94 -6.29 -1.16 2.34
N ILE A 95 -6.20 -2.35 2.92
CA ILE A 95 -6.40 -2.59 4.34
C ILE A 95 -5.10 -3.13 4.92
N PHE A 96 -4.56 -2.40 5.88
CA PHE A 96 -3.34 -2.76 6.59
C PHE A 96 -3.73 -3.43 7.91
N LEU A 97 -3.22 -4.62 8.17
CA LEU A 97 -3.63 -5.45 9.29
C LEU A 97 -2.46 -5.74 10.21
N GLY A 98 -2.68 -5.55 11.51
CA GLY A 98 -1.87 -6.14 12.57
C GLY A 98 -2.46 -7.49 12.93
N VAL A 99 -1.63 -8.54 12.94
CA VAL A 99 -2.06 -9.93 13.13
C VAL A 99 -1.19 -10.61 14.17
N LYS A 100 -1.80 -11.44 15.02
CA LYS A 100 -1.03 -12.28 15.94
C LYS A 100 -0.07 -13.19 15.17
N PRO A 101 1.23 -13.24 15.55
CA PRO A 101 2.24 -13.98 14.78
C PRO A 101 1.86 -15.43 14.48
N LYS A 102 1.26 -16.14 15.45
CA LYS A 102 0.80 -17.52 15.26
C LYS A 102 -0.38 -17.68 14.29
N SER A 103 -1.09 -16.61 14.00
CA SER A 103 -2.30 -16.61 13.16
C SER A 103 -2.05 -16.08 11.76
N LEU A 104 -0.87 -15.59 11.45
CA LEU A 104 -0.56 -14.84 10.22
C LEU A 104 -0.98 -15.61 8.96
N GLU A 105 -0.53 -16.84 8.79
CA GLU A 105 -0.84 -17.62 7.59
C GLU A 105 -2.31 -18.05 7.53
N THR A 106 -2.91 -18.35 8.67
CA THR A 106 -4.34 -18.69 8.75
C THR A 106 -5.22 -17.49 8.39
N VAL A 107 -4.88 -16.30 8.88
CA VAL A 107 -5.57 -15.05 8.55
C VAL A 107 -5.43 -14.77 7.05
N ARG A 108 -4.22 -14.84 6.50
CA ARG A 108 -3.97 -14.60 5.08
C ARG A 108 -4.78 -15.54 4.18
N LYS A 109 -4.79 -16.84 4.48
CA LYS A 109 -5.60 -17.82 3.75
C LYS A 109 -7.09 -17.50 3.83
N LYS A 110 -7.56 -17.10 5.01
CA LYS A 110 -8.97 -16.77 5.21
C LYS A 110 -9.37 -15.51 4.45
N LEU A 111 -8.52 -14.48 4.42
CA LEU A 111 -8.73 -13.29 3.60
C LEU A 111 -8.92 -13.65 2.11
N LEU A 112 -8.07 -14.53 1.59
CA LEU A 112 -8.12 -14.94 0.18
C LEU A 112 -9.36 -15.78 -0.18
N THR A 113 -10.15 -16.24 0.79
CA THR A 113 -11.45 -16.88 0.53
C THR A 113 -12.60 -15.88 0.35
N ILE A 114 -12.39 -14.61 0.69
CA ILE A 114 -13.39 -13.55 0.55
C ILE A 114 -13.35 -13.06 -0.90
N PRO A 115 -14.49 -13.09 -1.64
CA PRO A 115 -14.51 -12.76 -3.07
C PRO A 115 -14.05 -11.32 -3.38
N GLU A 116 -14.27 -10.37 -2.48
CA GLU A 116 -13.90 -8.97 -2.62
C GLU A 116 -12.41 -8.72 -2.35
N VAL A 117 -11.69 -9.67 -1.77
CA VAL A 117 -10.25 -9.58 -1.54
C VAL A 117 -9.51 -9.95 -2.81
N LEU A 118 -8.81 -8.97 -3.39
CA LEU A 118 -8.03 -9.14 -4.61
C LEU A 118 -6.65 -9.75 -4.33
N SER A 119 -6.02 -9.35 -3.22
CA SER A 119 -4.73 -9.86 -2.80
C SER A 119 -4.53 -9.69 -1.29
N ALA A 120 -3.68 -10.51 -0.70
CA ALA A 120 -3.25 -10.41 0.68
C ALA A 120 -1.79 -10.85 0.78
N ASP A 121 -0.90 -9.88 0.98
CA ASP A 121 0.53 -10.08 1.14
C ASP A 121 0.92 -10.05 2.61
N SER A 122 1.69 -11.03 3.07
CA SER A 122 2.37 -10.94 4.36
C SER A 122 3.60 -10.06 4.22
N VAL A 123 3.79 -9.13 5.13
CA VAL A 123 4.83 -8.10 5.03
C VAL A 123 5.62 -7.95 6.31
N LEU A 124 6.85 -7.47 6.18
CA LEU A 124 7.66 -6.93 7.28
C LEU A 124 7.56 -5.41 7.27
N GLY A 125 7.27 -4.82 8.41
CA GLY A 125 7.09 -3.39 8.59
C GLY A 125 6.19 -3.07 9.78
N PRO A 126 5.53 -1.92 9.78
CA PRO A 126 4.61 -1.54 10.86
C PRO A 126 3.28 -2.32 10.89
N PHE A 127 3.01 -3.11 9.85
CA PHE A 127 1.87 -4.03 9.74
C PHE A 127 2.35 -5.43 9.34
N ASP A 128 1.47 -6.42 9.48
CA ASP A 128 1.78 -7.83 9.19
C ASP A 128 1.19 -8.30 7.86
N VAL A 129 0.06 -7.71 7.44
CA VAL A 129 -0.59 -8.00 6.17
C VAL A 129 -1.04 -6.70 5.49
N ILE A 130 -0.80 -6.60 4.21
CA ILE A 130 -1.46 -5.64 3.32
C ILE A 130 -2.45 -6.37 2.44
N CYS A 131 -3.71 -5.96 2.51
CA CYS A 131 -4.83 -6.55 1.78
C CYS A 131 -5.38 -5.52 0.80
N SER A 132 -5.51 -5.88 -0.46
CA SER A 132 -6.18 -5.06 -1.48
C SER A 132 -7.56 -5.62 -1.76
N VAL A 133 -8.56 -4.73 -1.79
CA VAL A 133 -9.96 -5.11 -1.89
C VAL A 133 -10.68 -4.31 -2.96
N LYS A 134 -11.72 -4.93 -3.55
CA LYS A 134 -12.71 -4.24 -4.38
C LYS A 134 -13.98 -3.98 -3.57
N ALA A 135 -14.67 -2.92 -3.92
CA ALA A 135 -16.00 -2.59 -3.42
C ALA A 135 -16.71 -1.73 -4.47
N ALA A 136 -18.03 -1.82 -4.54
CA ALA A 136 -18.82 -0.99 -5.46
C ALA A 136 -18.93 0.46 -4.95
N ASP A 137 -18.98 0.62 -3.62
CA ASP A 137 -19.16 1.89 -2.93
C ASP A 137 -18.59 1.84 -1.49
N PRO A 138 -18.58 2.95 -0.76
CA PRO A 138 -18.10 3.00 0.62
C PRO A 138 -18.91 2.13 1.61
N GLU A 139 -20.20 1.91 1.37
CA GLU A 139 -21.06 1.10 2.23
C GLU A 139 -20.66 -0.38 2.13
N GLU A 140 -20.43 -0.87 0.93
CA GLU A 140 -19.93 -2.23 0.71
C GLU A 140 -18.54 -2.40 1.35
N LEU A 141 -17.66 -1.39 1.24
CA LEU A 141 -16.35 -1.41 1.90
C LEU A 141 -16.47 -1.50 3.41
N GLU A 142 -17.37 -0.73 4.03
CA GLU A 142 -17.59 -0.76 5.49
C GLU A 142 -18.04 -2.16 5.94
N THR A 143 -18.96 -2.76 5.21
CA THR A 143 -19.41 -4.14 5.44
C THR A 143 -18.26 -5.13 5.34
N LEU A 144 -17.45 -5.02 4.30
CA LEU A 144 -16.28 -5.88 4.09
C LEU A 144 -15.25 -5.73 5.21
N VAL A 145 -14.93 -4.50 5.60
CA VAL A 145 -14.00 -4.23 6.70
C VAL A 145 -14.50 -4.86 8.00
N SER A 146 -15.81 -4.77 8.28
CA SER A 146 -16.42 -5.39 9.46
C SER A 146 -16.26 -6.91 9.44
N VAL A 147 -16.45 -7.55 8.29
CA VAL A 147 -16.23 -8.99 8.11
C VAL A 147 -14.76 -9.36 8.35
N ILE A 148 -13.84 -8.61 7.77
CA ILE A 148 -12.40 -8.83 7.92
C ILE A 148 -11.98 -8.72 9.39
N GLN A 149 -12.44 -7.69 10.10
CA GLN A 149 -12.10 -7.46 11.50
C GLN A 149 -12.58 -8.56 12.45
N GLN A 150 -13.56 -9.37 12.05
CA GLN A 150 -14.03 -10.51 12.82
C GLN A 150 -13.17 -11.77 12.65
N ILE A 151 -12.21 -11.78 11.73
CA ILE A 151 -11.31 -12.91 11.55
C ILE A 151 -10.42 -13.04 12.79
N GLN A 152 -10.47 -14.22 13.41
CA GLN A 152 -9.68 -14.50 14.61
C GLN A 152 -8.18 -14.37 14.30
N GLY A 153 -7.47 -13.60 15.12
CA GLY A 153 -6.05 -13.34 14.97
C GLY A 153 -5.73 -11.94 14.48
N ILE A 154 -6.70 -11.20 13.93
CA ILE A 154 -6.55 -9.78 13.60
C ILE A 154 -6.65 -8.96 14.89
N GLU A 155 -5.64 -8.12 15.14
CA GLU A 155 -5.56 -7.25 16.32
C GLU A 155 -5.84 -5.79 16.02
N SER A 156 -5.52 -5.35 14.80
CA SER A 156 -5.75 -3.99 14.34
C SER A 156 -5.98 -3.94 12.83
N SER A 157 -6.72 -2.94 12.39
CA SER A 157 -6.93 -2.68 10.96
C SER A 157 -6.90 -1.18 10.68
N PHE A 158 -6.40 -0.84 9.51
CA PHE A 158 -6.33 0.51 9.00
C PHE A 158 -6.67 0.48 7.52
N THR A 159 -7.67 1.25 7.09
CA THR A 159 -8.17 1.25 5.72
C THR A 159 -7.87 2.57 5.03
N SER A 160 -7.27 2.50 3.84
CA SER A 160 -7.07 3.64 2.95
C SER A 160 -7.80 3.42 1.65
N ILE A 161 -8.71 4.33 1.32
CA ILE A 161 -9.49 4.29 0.07
C ILE A 161 -8.63 4.83 -1.06
N VAL A 162 -8.63 4.14 -2.20
CA VAL A 162 -8.03 4.66 -3.43
C VAL A 162 -8.85 5.85 -3.89
N SER A 163 -8.19 7.00 -4.05
CA SER A 163 -8.88 8.26 -4.33
C SER A 163 -9.54 8.25 -5.71
N PRO A 164 -10.87 8.45 -5.79
CA PRO A 164 -11.54 8.60 -7.07
C PRO A 164 -11.39 10.02 -7.67
N ILE A 165 -10.93 10.98 -6.86
CA ILE A 165 -10.81 12.40 -7.25
C ILE A 165 -9.41 12.71 -7.75
N ARG A 166 -8.40 12.12 -7.08
CA ARG A 166 -7.01 12.32 -7.44
C ARG A 166 -6.67 11.40 -8.62
N VAL A 167 -6.36 11.97 -9.74
CA VAL A 167 -5.92 11.29 -10.96
C VAL A 167 -4.44 11.56 -11.15
N LEU A 168 -3.69 10.54 -11.57
CA LEU A 168 -2.30 10.72 -11.95
C LEU A 168 -2.24 11.69 -13.13
N PRO A 169 -1.46 12.78 -13.05
CA PRO A 169 -1.38 13.74 -14.14
C PRO A 169 -0.65 13.14 -15.34
N ASP A 170 -1.11 13.47 -16.52
CA ASP A 170 -0.42 13.22 -17.79
C ASP A 170 0.66 14.29 -17.97
N TRP A 171 1.86 13.98 -17.55
CA TRP A 171 3.02 14.83 -17.79
C TRP A 171 3.86 14.32 -18.96
#